data_d026740cc89a9136cdcee350416de46a
#
_entry.id   d026740cc89a9136cdcee350416de46a
#
_cell.length_a   1.000
_cell.length_b   1.000
_cell.length_c   1.000
_cell.angle_alpha   90.00
_cell.angle_beta   90.00
_cell.angle_gamma   90.00
#
_symmetry.space_group_name_H-M   'P 1'
#
loop_
_entity.id
_entity.type
_entity.pdbx_description
1 polymer ?
#
loop_
_entity_poly.entity_id
_entity_poly.type
_entity_poly.pdbx_seq_one_letter_code
_entity_poly.pdbx_strand_id
1 'polypeptide(L)'
;MTDMPLEPAGVPRGRAMVERADWAARAFARYDAATVSRIARAAAEAGAASARRFAEEAVAETGFGVAEHKYLKNIACSSGLWTMYGGEDFVSPRVLEGRKLVEIPRPAGVVLALTPSTNPVATTYFKILACLMTRNAVIISPHPFAKQVSADAARVMSEAAVAAGAPDGCIQVVEAPSIPLINALMTDERVAVILATGGSPMVRSAYRSGNPAIGVGPGNVPVLVDSTADLKAAARRIIASKSFDNSILCTNESVVIVEEAIADQFTQALKREGGHITSPDETAALRALLFDGDHFRADQVGRDAMTLAQAAGFRVPPKTLVLVAPFDLVVPEEMLAHEKLCPVLGLVRVPTAARGIDAAKAVLRIAGAGHSAAIHSENPQTIMDFAAAVRVLRVSVNVGSSLGSSGIETNLAPTMTIGTGFFGRSSLGENLEPKHLINLARIAYNSDSSVIMPNFAGIDPWSAPAGPVPAYPVPSNAMEAGAPHRPRDTSPGHETDELREEIRRMVIEELRQIIKG
;
A
#
# COMPACT_ATOMS: atom_id res chain seq x y z
N MET A 1 -33.77 29.94 -19.50
CA MET A 1 -33.19 29.19 -18.37
C MET A 1 -32.58 27.94 -19.02
N THR A 2 -31.28 27.93 -19.23
CA THR A 2 -30.57 26.75 -19.74
C THR A 2 -30.59 25.72 -18.63
N ASP A 3 -31.22 24.56 -18.88
CA ASP A 3 -31.11 23.37 -18.03
C ASP A 3 -29.62 23.04 -17.85
N MET A 4 -29.03 23.47 -16.74
CA MET A 4 -27.73 22.95 -16.34
C MET A 4 -27.93 21.47 -15.97
N PRO A 5 -27.15 20.56 -16.56
CA PRO A 5 -27.26 19.15 -16.20
C PRO A 5 -27.02 19.01 -14.70
N LEU A 6 -27.89 18.26 -14.01
CA LEU A 6 -27.75 17.93 -12.61
C LEU A 6 -26.36 17.27 -12.40
N GLU A 7 -25.58 17.78 -11.46
CA GLU A 7 -24.29 17.18 -11.10
C GLU A 7 -24.49 15.73 -10.64
N PRO A 8 -23.58 14.80 -11.03
CA PRO A 8 -23.65 13.41 -10.58
C PRO A 8 -23.68 13.31 -9.05
N ALA A 9 -24.44 12.36 -8.54
CA ALA A 9 -24.56 12.10 -7.10
C ALA A 9 -23.15 11.91 -6.46
N GLY A 10 -22.90 12.57 -5.35
CA GLY A 10 -21.63 12.52 -4.60
C GLY A 10 -20.64 13.63 -4.92
N VAL A 11 -20.72 14.31 -6.08
CA VAL A 11 -19.80 15.42 -6.42
C VAL A 11 -19.88 16.58 -5.42
N PRO A 12 -21.07 17.08 -5.02
CA PRO A 12 -21.18 18.13 -4.00
C PRO A 12 -20.55 17.72 -2.66
N ARG A 13 -20.72 16.45 -2.25
CA ARG A 13 -20.10 15.91 -1.04
C ARG A 13 -18.57 15.91 -1.16
N GLY A 14 -18.02 15.48 -2.30
CA GLY A 14 -16.58 15.53 -2.55
C GLY A 14 -16.00 16.92 -2.39
N ARG A 15 -16.63 17.93 -3.01
CA ARG A 15 -16.21 19.34 -2.87
C ARG A 15 -16.26 19.84 -1.43
N ALA A 16 -17.31 19.53 -0.67
CA ALA A 16 -17.42 19.89 0.73
C ALA A 16 -16.34 19.22 1.60
N MET A 17 -15.97 17.96 1.30
CA MET A 17 -14.87 17.28 1.98
C MET A 17 -13.52 17.96 1.71
N VAL A 18 -13.24 18.33 0.46
CA VAL A 18 -11.99 19.04 0.12
C VAL A 18 -11.95 20.41 0.79
N GLU A 19 -13.05 21.15 0.80
CA GLU A 19 -13.13 22.46 1.44
C GLU A 19 -12.84 22.39 2.94
N ARG A 20 -13.44 21.41 3.63
CA ARG A 20 -13.17 21.16 5.05
C ARG A 20 -11.73 20.72 5.29
N ALA A 21 -11.17 19.87 4.42
CA ALA A 21 -9.77 19.44 4.52
C ALA A 21 -8.80 20.62 4.31
N ASP A 22 -9.06 21.50 3.34
CA ASP A 22 -8.25 22.69 3.08
C ASP A 22 -8.28 23.67 4.27
N TRP A 23 -9.47 23.88 4.85
CA TRP A 23 -9.62 24.63 6.09
C TRP A 23 -8.72 24.08 7.20
N ALA A 24 -8.82 22.78 7.44
CA ALA A 24 -8.03 22.10 8.46
C ALA A 24 -6.51 22.15 8.16
N ALA A 25 -6.12 21.94 6.91
CA ALA A 25 -4.71 21.96 6.48
C ALA A 25 -4.07 23.35 6.70
N ARG A 26 -4.78 24.43 6.40
CA ARG A 26 -4.29 25.81 6.64
C ARG A 26 -4.05 26.10 8.13
N ALA A 27 -4.91 25.59 9.01
CA ALA A 27 -4.72 25.72 10.44
C ALA A 27 -3.53 24.85 10.91
N PHE A 28 -3.51 23.59 10.50
CA PHE A 28 -2.49 22.61 10.89
C PHE A 28 -1.09 23.00 10.44
N ALA A 29 -0.96 23.62 9.27
CA ALA A 29 0.32 24.08 8.72
C ALA A 29 1.12 25.03 9.62
N ARG A 30 0.49 25.62 10.65
CA ARG A 30 1.08 26.57 11.57
C ARG A 30 1.52 25.95 12.90
N TYR A 31 1.22 24.66 13.16
CA TYR A 31 1.50 24.01 14.41
C TYR A 31 2.99 23.72 14.56
N ASP A 32 3.47 23.83 15.81
CA ASP A 32 4.84 23.46 16.17
C ASP A 32 5.06 21.95 16.26
N ALA A 33 6.32 21.54 16.28
CA ALA A 33 6.72 20.13 16.31
C ALA A 33 6.17 19.37 17.53
N ALA A 34 6.14 20.00 18.72
CA ALA A 34 5.67 19.37 19.93
C ALA A 34 4.17 19.04 19.88
N THR A 35 3.38 19.97 19.36
CA THR A 35 1.93 19.76 19.17
C THR A 35 1.65 18.68 18.12
N VAL A 36 2.37 18.71 16.99
CA VAL A 36 2.25 17.70 15.93
C VAL A 36 2.63 16.31 16.43
N SER A 37 3.73 16.20 17.16
CA SER A 37 4.18 14.94 17.78
C SER A 37 3.11 14.37 18.75
N ARG A 38 2.53 15.19 19.61
CA ARG A 38 1.46 14.77 20.52
C ARG A 38 0.23 14.24 19.76
N ILE A 39 -0.19 14.93 18.69
CA ILE A 39 -1.33 14.55 17.85
C ILE A 39 -1.07 13.22 17.15
N ALA A 40 0.07 13.10 16.48
CA ALA A 40 0.44 11.89 15.74
C ALA A 40 0.59 10.68 16.68
N ARG A 41 1.16 10.88 17.87
CA ARG A 41 1.28 9.86 18.90
C ARG A 41 -0.09 9.35 19.35
N ALA A 42 -1.02 10.25 19.69
CA ALA A 42 -2.36 9.88 20.13
C ALA A 42 -3.10 9.04 19.06
N ALA A 43 -2.99 9.43 17.78
CA ALA A 43 -3.55 8.65 16.68
C ALA A 43 -2.88 7.26 16.54
N ALA A 44 -1.54 7.18 16.68
CA ALA A 44 -0.82 5.92 16.61
C ALA A 44 -1.22 4.96 17.73
N GLU A 45 -1.34 5.46 18.97
CA GLU A 45 -1.77 4.69 20.14
C GLU A 45 -3.22 4.17 19.97
N ALA A 46 -4.14 5.00 19.46
CA ALA A 46 -5.52 4.60 19.18
C ALA A 46 -5.61 3.54 18.07
N GLY A 47 -4.79 3.68 17.01
CA GLY A 47 -4.64 2.68 15.96
C GLY A 47 -4.14 1.36 16.49
N ALA A 48 -3.10 1.37 17.33
CA ALA A 48 -2.54 0.16 17.94
C ALA A 48 -3.54 -0.52 18.89
N ALA A 49 -4.27 0.24 19.70
CA ALA A 49 -5.29 -0.28 20.61
C ALA A 49 -6.43 -1.00 19.89
N SER A 50 -6.78 -0.57 18.68
CA SER A 50 -7.85 -1.15 17.85
C SER A 50 -7.34 -2.14 16.79
N ALA A 51 -6.05 -2.39 16.71
CA ALA A 51 -5.41 -3.16 15.64
C ALA A 51 -5.97 -4.59 15.48
N ARG A 52 -6.24 -5.31 16.58
CA ARG A 52 -6.77 -6.68 16.55
C ARG A 52 -8.22 -6.71 16.08
N ARG A 53 -9.06 -5.86 16.65
CA ARG A 53 -10.46 -5.74 16.25
C ARG A 53 -10.60 -5.51 14.75
N PHE A 54 -9.90 -4.51 14.23
CA PHE A 54 -9.96 -4.18 12.80
C PHE A 54 -9.25 -5.20 11.89
N ALA A 55 -8.35 -6.03 12.41
CA ALA A 55 -7.82 -7.16 11.67
C ALA A 55 -8.90 -8.24 11.43
N GLU A 56 -9.69 -8.55 12.46
CA GLU A 56 -10.79 -9.50 12.40
C GLU A 56 -11.94 -8.97 11.52
N GLU A 57 -12.34 -7.70 11.71
CA GLU A 57 -13.37 -7.04 10.90
C GLU A 57 -12.97 -6.96 9.41
N ALA A 58 -11.68 -6.71 9.11
CA ALA A 58 -11.19 -6.68 7.73
C ALA A 58 -11.30 -8.03 7.03
N VAL A 59 -11.01 -9.13 7.72
CA VAL A 59 -11.23 -10.48 7.17
C VAL A 59 -12.72 -10.75 6.98
N ALA A 60 -13.55 -10.37 7.96
CA ALA A 60 -15.00 -10.59 7.88
C ALA A 60 -15.64 -9.80 6.72
N GLU A 61 -15.23 -8.55 6.50
CA GLU A 61 -15.78 -7.71 5.42
C GLU A 61 -15.27 -8.12 4.03
N THR A 62 -13.95 -8.40 3.91
CA THR A 62 -13.32 -8.64 2.60
C THR A 62 -13.29 -10.10 2.19
N GLY A 63 -13.31 -11.03 3.14
CA GLY A 63 -13.04 -12.44 2.92
C GLY A 63 -11.56 -12.75 2.60
N PHE A 64 -10.65 -11.79 2.77
CA PHE A 64 -9.25 -11.90 2.35
C PHE A 64 -8.30 -12.09 3.53
N GLY A 65 -7.37 -13.04 3.39
CA GLY A 65 -6.19 -13.16 4.23
C GLY A 65 -6.45 -13.76 5.62
N VAL A 66 -5.57 -13.42 6.56
CA VAL A 66 -5.49 -14.01 7.90
C VAL A 66 -5.50 -12.91 8.96
N ALA A 67 -6.42 -12.97 9.92
CA ALA A 67 -6.61 -11.92 10.94
C ALA A 67 -5.32 -11.64 11.74
N GLU A 68 -4.58 -12.70 12.15
CA GLU A 68 -3.32 -12.53 12.87
C GLU A 68 -2.27 -11.78 12.08
N HIS A 69 -2.14 -12.07 10.78
CA HIS A 69 -1.21 -11.37 9.91
C HIS A 69 -1.64 -9.92 9.64
N LYS A 70 -2.96 -9.67 9.52
CA LYS A 70 -3.48 -8.29 9.44
C LYS A 70 -3.24 -7.51 10.73
N TYR A 71 -3.38 -8.16 11.89
CA TYR A 71 -3.03 -7.56 13.17
C TYR A 71 -1.57 -7.11 13.22
N LEU A 72 -0.62 -7.97 12.80
CA LEU A 72 0.80 -7.61 12.74
C LEU A 72 1.06 -6.40 11.83
N LYS A 73 0.41 -6.35 10.67
CA LYS A 73 0.50 -5.18 9.77
C LYS A 73 -0.10 -3.92 10.38
N ASN A 74 -1.23 -4.03 11.05
CA ASN A 74 -1.87 -2.90 11.73
C ASN A 74 -0.98 -2.32 12.84
N ILE A 75 -0.33 -3.19 13.63
CA ILE A 75 0.67 -2.77 14.63
C ILE A 75 1.89 -2.11 13.97
N ALA A 76 2.43 -2.71 12.91
CA ALA A 76 3.57 -2.13 12.19
C ALA A 76 3.25 -0.74 11.63
N CYS A 77 2.00 -0.51 11.18
CA CYS A 77 1.54 0.76 10.61
C CYS A 77 0.95 1.75 11.62
N SER A 78 0.92 1.41 12.90
CA SER A 78 0.49 2.29 13.99
C SER A 78 1.64 2.55 14.97
N SER A 79 1.73 1.81 16.07
CA SER A 79 2.81 1.97 17.06
C SER A 79 4.21 1.69 16.48
N GLY A 80 4.33 0.76 15.53
CA GLY A 80 5.59 0.48 14.84
C GLY A 80 6.09 1.68 14.03
N LEU A 81 5.20 2.31 13.26
CA LEU A 81 5.54 3.53 12.51
C LEU A 81 5.90 4.70 13.44
N TRP A 82 5.18 4.83 14.56
CA TRP A 82 5.52 5.82 15.59
C TRP A 82 6.88 5.56 16.20
N THR A 83 7.22 4.31 16.50
CA THR A 83 8.54 3.94 17.03
C THR A 83 9.66 4.32 16.06
N MET A 84 9.42 4.19 14.76
CA MET A 84 10.39 4.52 13.71
C MET A 84 10.58 6.03 13.55
N TYR A 85 9.48 6.78 13.43
CA TYR A 85 9.52 8.19 13.02
C TYR A 85 9.14 9.18 14.12
N GLY A 86 8.67 8.73 15.28
CA GLY A 86 8.21 9.62 16.36
C GLY A 86 9.30 10.51 16.96
N GLY A 87 10.58 10.15 16.77
CA GLY A 87 11.75 10.97 17.14
C GLY A 87 12.26 11.89 16.03
N GLU A 88 11.70 11.80 14.81
CA GLU A 88 12.09 12.66 13.69
C GLU A 88 11.26 13.96 13.66
N ASP A 89 11.94 15.05 13.33
CA ASP A 89 11.30 16.36 13.18
C ASP A 89 11.07 16.71 11.72
N PHE A 90 9.81 16.65 11.30
CA PHE A 90 9.35 17.03 9.96
C PHE A 90 8.76 18.44 9.91
N VAL A 91 8.90 19.23 10.99
CA VAL A 91 8.19 20.49 11.20
C VAL A 91 9.14 21.68 11.34
N SER A 92 10.17 21.56 12.17
CA SER A 92 11.05 22.67 12.52
C SER A 92 12.01 23.03 11.37
N PRO A 93 12.39 24.32 11.24
CA PRO A 93 13.43 24.72 10.32
C PRO A 93 14.78 24.04 10.59
N ARG A 94 15.52 23.73 9.55
CA ARG A 94 16.86 23.11 9.61
C ARG A 94 17.91 24.08 9.12
N VAL A 95 18.88 24.41 9.95
CA VAL A 95 20.00 25.30 9.58
C VAL A 95 21.15 24.45 9.05
N LEU A 96 21.53 24.67 7.80
CA LEU A 96 22.65 24.02 7.13
C LEU A 96 23.82 25.01 7.00
N GLU A 97 24.52 25.25 8.10
CA GLU A 97 25.56 26.31 8.21
C GLU A 97 26.63 26.18 7.12
N GLY A 98 27.17 24.99 6.90
CA GLY A 98 28.19 24.72 5.88
C GLY A 98 27.74 24.97 4.44
N ARG A 99 26.42 25.10 4.20
CA ARG A 99 25.82 25.42 2.91
C ARG A 99 25.23 26.83 2.85
N LYS A 100 25.23 27.56 3.94
CA LYS A 100 24.55 28.85 4.12
C LYS A 100 23.07 28.79 3.68
N LEU A 101 22.36 27.74 4.11
CA LEU A 101 20.96 27.51 3.81
C LEU A 101 20.15 27.32 5.09
N VAL A 102 18.90 27.75 5.09
CA VAL A 102 17.88 27.31 6.05
C VAL A 102 16.77 26.62 5.28
N GLU A 103 16.46 25.38 5.62
CA GLU A 103 15.34 24.64 5.07
C GLU A 103 14.14 24.72 6.00
N ILE A 104 12.98 25.12 5.46
CA ILE A 104 11.73 25.26 6.20
C ILE A 104 10.76 24.22 5.65
N PRO A 105 10.42 23.15 6.43
CA PRO A 105 9.44 22.16 6.02
C PRO A 105 8.05 22.79 5.87
N ARG A 106 7.44 22.59 4.71
CA ARG A 106 6.09 23.05 4.38
C ARG A 106 5.23 21.84 4.02
N PRO A 107 4.09 21.61 4.70
CA PRO A 107 3.19 20.53 4.32
C PRO A 107 2.74 20.67 2.87
N ALA A 108 2.44 19.56 2.22
CA ALA A 108 1.84 19.56 0.88
C ALA A 108 0.46 20.25 0.91
N GLY A 109 -0.36 19.95 1.90
CA GLY A 109 -1.70 20.50 2.05
C GLY A 109 -2.76 19.41 2.25
N VAL A 110 -3.71 19.31 1.31
CA VAL A 110 -4.72 18.23 1.32
C VAL A 110 -4.19 17.03 0.56
N VAL A 111 -4.18 15.88 1.21
CA VAL A 111 -3.78 14.59 0.64
C VAL A 111 -5.02 13.74 0.37
N LEU A 112 -5.24 13.31 -0.87
CA LEU A 112 -6.23 12.29 -1.19
C LEU A 112 -5.56 10.91 -1.13
N ALA A 113 -6.02 10.03 -0.25
CA ALA A 113 -5.42 8.74 0.02
C ALA A 113 -6.34 7.59 -0.38
N LEU A 114 -6.09 6.98 -1.55
CA LEU A 114 -6.83 5.81 -2.03
C LEU A 114 -6.24 4.54 -1.39
N THR A 115 -7.07 3.73 -0.73
CA THR A 115 -6.63 2.52 -0.01
C THR A 115 -7.21 1.24 -0.63
N PRO A 116 -6.43 0.14 -0.70
CA PRO A 116 -6.85 -1.10 -1.34
C PRO A 116 -7.71 -1.96 -0.40
N SER A 117 -8.40 -2.96 -0.95
CA SER A 117 -9.12 -3.98 -0.16
C SER A 117 -8.19 -5.02 0.48
N THR A 118 -6.99 -5.21 -0.06
CA THR A 118 -6.04 -6.23 0.41
C THR A 118 -5.41 -5.88 1.77
N ASN A 119 -5.11 -4.60 2.00
CA ASN A 119 -4.49 -4.10 3.23
C ASN A 119 -5.23 -2.85 3.75
N PRO A 120 -6.54 -2.91 3.99
CA PRO A 120 -7.36 -1.71 4.15
C PRO A 120 -6.97 -0.91 5.40
N VAL A 121 -6.84 -1.55 6.55
CA VAL A 121 -6.57 -0.89 7.84
C VAL A 121 -5.12 -0.43 7.92
N ALA A 122 -4.16 -1.31 7.64
CA ALA A 122 -2.73 -0.99 7.69
C ALA A 122 -2.38 0.19 6.77
N THR A 123 -2.95 0.22 5.54
CA THR A 123 -2.73 1.33 4.60
C THR A 123 -3.39 2.63 5.09
N THR A 124 -4.57 2.54 5.69
CA THR A 124 -5.27 3.68 6.30
C THR A 124 -4.45 4.26 7.45
N TYR A 125 -3.99 3.43 8.38
CA TYR A 125 -3.15 3.85 9.50
C TYR A 125 -1.85 4.51 9.04
N PHE A 126 -1.14 3.84 8.12
CA PHE A 126 0.10 4.37 7.56
C PHE A 126 -0.09 5.77 6.95
N LYS A 127 -1.09 5.93 6.09
CA LYS A 127 -1.32 7.21 5.38
C LYS A 127 -1.77 8.32 6.32
N ILE A 128 -2.61 8.01 7.30
CA ILE A 128 -3.02 8.99 8.33
C ILE A 128 -1.81 9.46 9.13
N LEU A 129 -0.98 8.55 9.64
CA LEU A 129 0.17 8.93 10.44
C LEU A 129 1.22 9.71 9.64
N ALA A 130 1.51 9.29 8.41
CA ALA A 130 2.41 10.03 7.53
C ALA A 130 1.92 11.47 7.27
N CYS A 131 0.61 11.66 7.11
CA CYS A 131 0.01 12.98 6.96
C CYS A 131 0.05 13.81 8.25
N LEU A 132 -0.29 13.21 9.40
CA LEU A 132 -0.27 13.91 10.68
C LEU A 132 1.13 14.39 11.06
N MET A 133 2.15 13.52 10.96
CA MET A 133 3.55 13.87 11.27
C MET A 133 4.07 15.05 10.44
N THR A 134 3.45 15.30 9.29
CA THR A 134 3.87 16.32 8.32
C THR A 134 2.87 17.47 8.18
N ARG A 135 1.92 17.59 9.10
CA ARG A 135 0.90 18.66 9.15
C ARG A 135 -0.01 18.73 7.90
N ASN A 136 -0.24 17.60 7.24
CA ASN A 136 -1.19 17.50 6.14
C ASN A 136 -2.58 17.10 6.62
N ALA A 137 -3.61 17.58 5.94
CA ALA A 137 -4.94 17.00 6.03
C ALA A 137 -5.07 15.83 5.06
N VAL A 138 -5.85 14.80 5.43
CA VAL A 138 -6.02 13.61 4.61
C VAL A 138 -7.47 13.23 4.42
N ILE A 139 -7.85 12.92 3.19
CA ILE A 139 -9.14 12.32 2.84
C ILE A 139 -8.87 10.88 2.42
N ILE A 140 -9.31 9.93 3.26
CA ILE A 140 -9.20 8.50 2.96
C ILE A 140 -10.35 8.09 2.04
N SER A 141 -10.02 7.49 0.91
CA SER A 141 -11.00 6.87 0.02
C SER A 141 -10.75 5.37 -0.06
N PRO A 142 -11.53 4.57 0.66
CA PRO A 142 -11.36 3.12 0.70
C PRO A 142 -11.88 2.44 -0.56
N HIS A 143 -11.33 1.25 -0.83
CA HIS A 143 -11.91 0.34 -1.80
C HIS A 143 -13.33 -0.07 -1.36
N PRO A 144 -14.32 -0.18 -2.26
CA PRO A 144 -15.69 -0.54 -1.90
C PRO A 144 -15.83 -1.82 -1.07
N PHE A 145 -14.98 -2.83 -1.30
CA PHE A 145 -14.98 -4.10 -0.56
C PHE A 145 -14.43 -4.03 0.86
N ALA A 146 -13.86 -2.90 1.28
CA ALA A 146 -13.30 -2.69 2.62
C ALA A 146 -13.67 -1.30 3.17
N LYS A 147 -14.81 -0.77 2.73
CA LYS A 147 -15.21 0.61 3.04
C LYS A 147 -15.55 0.80 4.52
N GLN A 148 -16.21 -0.19 5.14
CA GLN A 148 -16.67 -0.07 6.52
C GLN A 148 -15.49 -0.13 7.49
N VAL A 149 -14.67 -1.16 7.41
CA VAL A 149 -13.50 -1.33 8.29
C VAL A 149 -12.50 -0.17 8.13
N SER A 150 -12.30 0.33 6.90
CA SER A 150 -11.42 1.47 6.66
C SER A 150 -12.00 2.76 7.24
N ALA A 151 -13.32 2.96 7.16
CA ALA A 151 -14.00 4.13 7.72
C ALA A 151 -13.93 4.11 9.24
N ASP A 152 -14.18 2.96 9.87
CA ASP A 152 -14.14 2.82 11.32
C ASP A 152 -12.71 2.99 11.85
N ALA A 153 -11.72 2.44 11.16
CA ALA A 153 -10.31 2.61 11.47
C ALA A 153 -9.87 4.08 11.38
N ALA A 154 -10.26 4.78 10.32
CA ALA A 154 -9.95 6.21 10.16
C ALA A 154 -10.64 7.06 11.23
N ARG A 155 -11.89 6.73 11.59
CA ARG A 155 -12.67 7.45 12.62
C ARG A 155 -12.00 7.37 13.99
N VAL A 156 -11.57 6.18 14.42
CA VAL A 156 -10.87 6.00 15.71
C VAL A 156 -9.59 6.84 15.78
N MET A 157 -8.81 6.88 14.71
CA MET A 157 -7.61 7.73 14.67
C MET A 157 -7.95 9.22 14.63
N SER A 158 -9.02 9.60 13.91
CA SER A 158 -9.49 10.99 13.82
C SER A 158 -9.96 11.52 15.18
N GLU A 159 -10.74 10.74 15.91
CA GLU A 159 -11.23 11.09 17.24
C GLU A 159 -10.06 11.31 18.22
N ALA A 160 -9.07 10.41 18.22
CA ALA A 160 -7.88 10.53 19.06
C ALA A 160 -7.03 11.74 18.67
N ALA A 161 -6.85 12.00 17.37
CA ALA A 161 -6.08 13.15 16.89
C ALA A 161 -6.75 14.47 17.26
N VAL A 162 -8.07 14.59 17.09
CA VAL A 162 -8.85 15.78 17.46
C VAL A 162 -8.82 16.00 18.98
N ALA A 163 -8.99 14.94 19.78
CA ALA A 163 -8.87 15.03 21.24
C ALA A 163 -7.47 15.49 21.69
N ALA A 164 -6.42 15.18 20.92
CA ALA A 164 -5.07 15.66 21.14
C ALA A 164 -4.80 17.07 20.57
N GLY A 165 -5.77 17.71 19.92
CA GLY A 165 -5.70 19.09 19.42
C GLY A 165 -5.53 19.24 17.91
N ALA A 166 -5.73 18.17 17.12
CA ALA A 166 -5.75 18.29 15.67
C ALA A 166 -6.95 19.14 15.20
N PRO A 167 -6.83 19.91 14.10
CA PRO A 167 -7.95 20.60 13.53
C PRO A 167 -9.06 19.64 13.11
N ASP A 168 -10.32 19.99 13.38
CA ASP A 168 -11.46 19.24 12.85
C ASP A 168 -11.41 19.22 11.32
N GLY A 169 -11.63 18.04 10.73
CA GLY A 169 -11.54 17.82 9.29
C GLY A 169 -10.14 17.52 8.74
N CYS A 170 -9.09 17.46 9.58
CA CYS A 170 -7.75 17.06 9.12
C CYS A 170 -7.67 15.57 8.74
N ILE A 171 -8.59 14.75 9.26
CA ILE A 171 -8.76 13.34 8.83
C ILE A 171 -10.21 13.16 8.45
N GLN A 172 -10.45 12.81 7.20
CA GLN A 172 -11.79 12.50 6.69
C GLN A 172 -11.78 11.18 5.95
N VAL A 173 -12.93 10.54 5.86
CA VAL A 173 -13.09 9.27 5.13
C VAL A 173 -14.33 9.30 4.25
N VAL A 174 -14.21 8.77 3.04
CA VAL A 174 -15.32 8.57 2.11
C VAL A 174 -16.04 7.28 2.50
N GLU A 175 -17.18 7.42 3.20
CA GLU A 175 -17.96 6.26 3.68
C GLU A 175 -18.67 5.51 2.54
N ALA A 176 -19.07 6.22 1.48
CA ALA A 176 -19.73 5.67 0.32
C ALA A 176 -18.98 6.08 -0.96
N PRO A 177 -17.90 5.38 -1.31
CA PRO A 177 -17.12 5.68 -2.51
C PRO A 177 -17.95 5.42 -3.77
N SER A 178 -17.90 6.37 -4.70
CA SER A 178 -18.47 6.25 -6.04
C SER A 178 -17.53 6.88 -7.06
N ILE A 179 -17.59 6.42 -8.32
CA ILE A 179 -16.72 6.93 -9.38
C ILE A 179 -16.84 8.46 -9.54
N PRO A 180 -18.05 9.05 -9.62
CA PRO A 180 -18.18 10.50 -9.72
C PRO A 180 -17.57 11.26 -8.53
N LEU A 181 -17.76 10.77 -7.30
CA LEU A 181 -17.20 11.39 -6.10
C LEU A 181 -15.67 11.31 -6.12
N ILE A 182 -15.11 10.13 -6.41
CA ILE A 182 -13.65 9.95 -6.45
C ILE A 182 -13.01 10.79 -7.55
N ASN A 183 -13.62 10.86 -8.73
CA ASN A 183 -13.13 11.73 -9.80
C ASN A 183 -13.18 13.22 -9.39
N ALA A 184 -14.25 13.66 -8.74
CA ALA A 184 -14.34 15.03 -8.22
C ALA A 184 -13.24 15.33 -7.20
N LEU A 185 -12.92 14.38 -6.31
CA LEU A 185 -11.81 14.51 -5.36
C LEU A 185 -10.45 14.53 -6.08
N MET A 186 -10.24 13.65 -7.06
CA MET A 186 -8.96 13.56 -7.79
C MET A 186 -8.65 14.80 -8.63
N THR A 187 -9.68 15.48 -9.16
CA THR A 187 -9.53 16.64 -10.06
C THR A 187 -9.67 17.99 -9.35
N ASP A 188 -9.95 18.03 -8.06
CA ASP A 188 -10.05 19.28 -7.30
C ASP A 188 -8.65 19.88 -7.10
N GLU A 189 -8.44 21.11 -7.55
CA GLU A 189 -7.14 21.81 -7.51
C GLU A 189 -6.59 22.04 -6.10
N ARG A 190 -7.43 21.94 -5.07
CA ARG A 190 -7.03 22.05 -3.66
C ARG A 190 -6.39 20.77 -3.14
N VAL A 191 -6.54 19.63 -3.84
CA VAL A 191 -5.83 18.39 -3.54
C VAL A 191 -4.38 18.51 -3.97
N ALA A 192 -3.48 18.60 -3.01
CA ALA A 192 -2.05 18.84 -3.27
C ALA A 192 -1.33 17.59 -3.78
N VAL A 193 -1.73 16.40 -3.32
CA VAL A 193 -1.15 15.13 -3.78
C VAL A 193 -2.12 13.97 -3.58
N ILE A 194 -2.10 13.03 -4.53
CA ILE A 194 -2.88 11.80 -4.49
C ILE A 194 -1.95 10.63 -4.16
N LEU A 195 -2.22 9.92 -3.06
CA LEU A 195 -1.53 8.68 -2.70
C LEU A 195 -2.36 7.50 -3.20
N ALA A 196 -2.07 7.00 -4.41
CA ALA A 196 -2.86 5.94 -5.05
C ALA A 196 -2.25 4.56 -4.78
N THR A 197 -2.85 3.80 -3.84
CA THR A 197 -2.53 2.39 -3.60
C THR A 197 -3.72 1.54 -4.01
N GLY A 198 -3.60 0.81 -5.11
CA GLY A 198 -4.71 0.04 -5.68
C GLY A 198 -4.39 -0.56 -7.02
N GLY A 199 -5.39 -1.06 -7.74
CA GLY A 199 -5.21 -1.63 -9.07
C GLY A 199 -4.71 -0.61 -10.10
N SER A 200 -4.09 -1.12 -11.18
CA SER A 200 -3.51 -0.30 -12.25
C SER A 200 -4.46 0.74 -12.85
N PRO A 201 -5.77 0.47 -13.06
CA PRO A 201 -6.69 1.48 -13.57
C PRO A 201 -6.84 2.69 -12.64
N MET A 202 -6.97 2.45 -11.32
CA MET A 202 -7.07 3.53 -10.34
C MET A 202 -5.81 4.39 -10.27
N VAL A 203 -4.63 3.74 -10.29
CA VAL A 203 -3.35 4.44 -10.33
C VAL A 203 -3.21 5.29 -11.60
N ARG A 204 -3.62 4.77 -12.76
CA ARG A 204 -3.64 5.54 -14.03
C ARG A 204 -4.59 6.74 -13.96
N SER A 205 -5.76 6.57 -13.36
CA SER A 205 -6.72 7.68 -13.17
C SER A 205 -6.13 8.77 -12.28
N ALA A 206 -5.45 8.41 -11.19
CA ALA A 206 -4.74 9.37 -10.36
C ALA A 206 -3.70 10.19 -11.13
N TYR A 207 -2.86 9.54 -11.96
CA TYR A 207 -1.88 10.25 -12.79
C TYR A 207 -2.50 11.09 -13.93
N ARG A 208 -3.71 10.77 -14.38
CA ARG A 208 -4.44 11.53 -15.42
C ARG A 208 -5.28 12.67 -14.85
N SER A 209 -5.43 12.78 -13.54
CA SER A 209 -6.30 13.76 -12.89
C SER A 209 -5.84 15.21 -13.06
N GLY A 210 -4.56 15.43 -13.34
CA GLY A 210 -3.93 16.74 -13.38
C GLY A 210 -3.23 17.14 -12.07
N ASN A 211 -3.56 16.48 -10.95
CA ASN A 211 -2.91 16.70 -9.66
C ASN A 211 -1.66 15.81 -9.49
N PRO A 212 -0.67 16.25 -8.71
CA PRO A 212 0.47 15.42 -8.35
C PRO A 212 -0.01 14.08 -7.73
N ALA A 213 0.60 12.96 -8.16
CA ALA A 213 0.24 11.66 -7.67
C ALA A 213 1.46 10.81 -7.35
N ILE A 214 1.37 10.00 -6.30
CA ILE A 214 2.30 8.92 -5.96
C ILE A 214 1.51 7.63 -6.06
N GLY A 215 1.71 6.90 -7.14
CA GLY A 215 1.00 5.66 -7.43
C GLY A 215 1.90 4.44 -7.24
N VAL A 216 1.30 3.35 -6.79
CA VAL A 216 1.96 2.04 -6.68
C VAL A 216 1.48 1.16 -7.80
N GLY A 217 2.41 0.70 -8.64
CA GLY A 217 2.12 -0.30 -9.67
C GLY A 217 1.94 -1.72 -9.09
N PRO A 218 1.51 -2.70 -9.92
CA PRO A 218 1.40 -4.09 -9.51
C PRO A 218 2.76 -4.68 -9.16
N GLY A 219 2.79 -5.65 -8.25
CA GLY A 219 3.95 -6.50 -8.00
C GLY A 219 4.05 -7.64 -9.02
N ASN A 220 5.17 -8.27 -9.10
CA ASN A 220 5.40 -9.61 -9.68
C ASN A 220 6.83 -10.02 -9.31
N VAL A 221 7.03 -10.46 -8.08
CA VAL A 221 8.35 -10.57 -7.46
C VAL A 221 9.06 -11.85 -7.86
N PRO A 222 10.18 -11.79 -8.64
CA PRO A 222 11.06 -12.93 -8.84
C PRO A 222 11.96 -13.12 -7.62
N VAL A 223 12.25 -14.39 -7.30
CA VAL A 223 13.17 -14.79 -6.24
C VAL A 223 14.22 -15.71 -6.80
N LEU A 224 15.48 -15.31 -6.78
CA LEU A 224 16.60 -16.17 -7.19
C LEU A 224 17.17 -16.91 -5.97
N VAL A 225 17.36 -18.22 -6.09
CA VAL A 225 18.09 -19.06 -5.13
C VAL A 225 19.27 -19.67 -5.84
N ASP A 226 20.47 -19.22 -5.52
CA ASP A 226 21.70 -19.72 -6.14
C ASP A 226 22.33 -20.87 -5.34
N SER A 227 23.37 -21.49 -5.91
CA SER A 227 24.05 -22.64 -5.34
C SER A 227 24.79 -22.36 -4.02
N THR A 228 24.98 -21.08 -3.65
CA THR A 228 25.63 -20.67 -2.40
C THR A 228 24.64 -20.48 -1.23
N ALA A 229 23.35 -20.49 -1.52
CA ALA A 229 22.32 -20.22 -0.53
C ALA A 229 22.21 -21.28 0.57
N ASP A 230 21.91 -20.86 1.81
CA ASP A 230 21.37 -21.77 2.83
C ASP A 230 19.96 -22.20 2.44
N LEU A 231 19.86 -23.38 1.82
CA LEU A 231 18.61 -23.89 1.24
C LEU A 231 17.50 -24.05 2.27
N LYS A 232 17.83 -24.43 3.51
CA LYS A 232 16.85 -24.60 4.59
C LYS A 232 16.30 -23.24 5.03
N ALA A 233 17.19 -22.28 5.26
CA ALA A 233 16.78 -20.93 5.64
C ALA A 233 16.02 -20.23 4.51
N ALA A 234 16.46 -20.38 3.25
CA ALA A 234 15.79 -19.85 2.07
C ALA A 234 14.36 -20.40 1.93
N ALA A 235 14.19 -21.73 1.99
CA ALA A 235 12.89 -22.38 1.91
C ALA A 235 11.94 -21.90 3.00
N ARG A 236 12.40 -21.85 4.26
CA ARG A 236 11.61 -21.37 5.40
C ARG A 236 11.15 -19.92 5.19
N ARG A 237 12.06 -19.03 4.79
CA ARG A 237 11.76 -17.60 4.55
C ARG A 237 10.79 -17.41 3.40
N ILE A 238 10.98 -18.11 2.29
CA ILE A 238 10.10 -18.04 1.12
C ILE A 238 8.70 -18.57 1.44
N ILE A 239 8.58 -19.71 2.11
CA ILE A 239 7.27 -20.27 2.48
C ILE A 239 6.55 -19.35 3.48
N ALA A 240 7.25 -18.87 4.53
CA ALA A 240 6.67 -17.94 5.50
C ALA A 240 6.20 -16.64 4.83
N SER A 241 7.01 -16.08 3.94
CA SER A 241 6.70 -14.85 3.20
C SER A 241 5.53 -15.05 2.21
N LYS A 242 5.55 -16.13 1.43
CA LYS A 242 4.51 -16.43 0.44
C LYS A 242 3.17 -16.79 1.07
N SER A 243 3.16 -17.39 2.25
CA SER A 243 1.93 -17.70 3.00
C SER A 243 1.42 -16.54 3.85
N PHE A 244 2.24 -15.50 4.06
CA PHE A 244 1.86 -14.36 4.90
C PHE A 244 0.61 -13.66 4.36
N ASP A 245 -0.41 -13.60 5.19
CA ASP A 245 -1.74 -13.04 4.89
C ASP A 245 -2.35 -13.61 3.59
N ASN A 246 -2.17 -14.91 3.37
CA ASN A 246 -2.53 -15.61 2.15
C ASN A 246 -2.02 -14.93 0.87
N SER A 247 -0.82 -14.36 0.96
CA SER A 247 -0.11 -13.76 -0.20
C SER A 247 -0.77 -12.54 -0.83
N ILE A 248 -1.54 -11.76 -0.08
CA ILE A 248 -2.20 -10.56 -0.62
C ILE A 248 -1.35 -9.29 -0.59
N LEU A 249 -0.13 -9.34 -0.09
CA LEU A 249 0.83 -8.25 -0.22
C LEU A 249 1.40 -8.22 -1.65
N CYS A 250 1.44 -7.05 -2.29
CA CYS A 250 2.06 -6.89 -3.62
C CYS A 250 3.57 -7.16 -3.64
N THR A 251 4.19 -7.24 -2.46
CA THR A 251 5.61 -7.60 -2.25
C THR A 251 5.83 -9.10 -2.12
N ASN A 252 4.77 -9.94 -2.18
CA ASN A 252 4.92 -11.39 -2.07
C ASN A 252 5.64 -12.00 -3.27
N GLU A 253 6.33 -13.11 -3.04
CA GLU A 253 7.04 -13.86 -4.07
C GLU A 253 6.07 -14.43 -5.12
N SER A 254 6.33 -14.17 -6.39
CA SER A 254 5.52 -14.70 -7.50
C SER A 254 6.14 -15.94 -8.14
N VAL A 255 7.44 -15.88 -8.42
CA VAL A 255 8.18 -16.96 -9.06
C VAL A 255 9.50 -17.16 -8.34
N VAL A 256 9.76 -18.38 -7.86
CA VAL A 256 11.07 -18.80 -7.39
C VAL A 256 11.86 -19.43 -8.55
N ILE A 257 13.07 -18.95 -8.73
CA ILE A 257 14.01 -19.35 -9.76
C ILE A 257 15.19 -20.01 -9.04
N VAL A 258 15.47 -21.27 -9.33
CA VAL A 258 16.48 -22.05 -8.61
C VAL A 258 17.48 -22.67 -9.57
N GLU A 259 18.78 -22.66 -9.21
CA GLU A 259 19.79 -23.36 -9.99
C GLU A 259 19.58 -24.87 -9.99
N GLU A 260 19.73 -25.49 -11.13
CA GLU A 260 19.51 -26.93 -11.35
C GLU A 260 20.32 -27.81 -10.38
N ALA A 261 21.57 -27.42 -10.11
CA ALA A 261 22.47 -28.16 -9.22
C ALA A 261 21.94 -28.36 -7.80
N ILE A 262 21.05 -27.47 -7.33
CA ILE A 262 20.47 -27.50 -5.98
C ILE A 262 18.96 -27.69 -5.98
N ALA A 263 18.32 -27.74 -7.14
CA ALA A 263 16.87 -27.68 -7.28
C ALA A 263 16.13 -28.80 -6.54
N ASP A 264 16.64 -30.03 -6.60
CA ASP A 264 16.01 -31.15 -5.90
C ASP A 264 16.12 -31.02 -4.38
N GLN A 265 17.29 -30.60 -3.86
CA GLN A 265 17.50 -30.37 -2.44
C GLN A 265 16.60 -29.21 -1.94
N PHE A 266 16.53 -28.15 -2.70
CA PHE A 266 15.68 -27.00 -2.39
C PHE A 266 14.19 -27.36 -2.42
N THR A 267 13.76 -28.13 -3.41
CA THR A 267 12.40 -28.66 -3.49
C THR A 267 12.03 -29.50 -2.25
N GLN A 268 12.95 -30.35 -1.76
CA GLN A 268 12.74 -31.08 -0.51
C GLN A 268 12.69 -30.15 0.71
N ALA A 269 13.50 -29.09 0.73
CA ALA A 269 13.43 -28.08 1.79
C ALA A 269 12.06 -27.35 1.80
N LEU A 270 11.56 -26.93 0.62
CA LEU A 270 10.22 -26.33 0.50
C LEU A 270 9.11 -27.24 1.04
N LYS A 271 9.16 -28.56 0.74
CA LYS A 271 8.19 -29.54 1.26
C LYS A 271 8.21 -29.63 2.79
N ARG A 272 9.39 -29.57 3.41
CA ARG A 272 9.54 -29.61 4.88
C ARG A 272 8.96 -28.39 5.57
N GLU A 273 8.99 -27.25 4.90
CA GLU A 273 8.48 -25.97 5.41
C GLU A 273 6.99 -25.74 5.10
N GLY A 274 6.29 -26.72 4.50
CA GLY A 274 4.84 -26.64 4.21
C GLY A 274 4.49 -26.31 2.75
N GLY A 275 5.45 -26.42 1.83
CA GLY A 275 5.20 -26.33 0.40
C GLY A 275 4.71 -27.67 -0.17
N HIS A 276 3.65 -27.65 -0.96
CA HIS A 276 3.22 -28.78 -1.80
C HIS A 276 3.70 -28.54 -3.23
N ILE A 277 4.58 -29.42 -3.72
CA ILE A 277 5.05 -29.34 -5.11
C ILE A 277 4.02 -30.06 -5.97
N THR A 278 3.37 -29.32 -6.84
CA THR A 278 2.29 -29.84 -7.68
C THR A 278 2.81 -30.75 -8.79
N SER A 279 2.05 -31.80 -9.10
CA SER A 279 2.24 -32.62 -10.30
C SER A 279 1.88 -31.81 -11.58
N PRO A 280 2.22 -32.28 -12.77
CA PRO A 280 1.82 -31.61 -14.02
C PRO A 280 0.29 -31.40 -14.14
N ASP A 281 -0.51 -32.40 -13.73
CA ASP A 281 -1.98 -32.31 -13.77
C ASP A 281 -2.51 -31.30 -12.74
N GLU A 282 -1.98 -31.30 -11.52
CA GLU A 282 -2.32 -30.32 -10.47
C GLU A 282 -1.92 -28.89 -10.90
N THR A 283 -0.75 -28.74 -11.54
CA THR A 283 -0.28 -27.47 -12.09
C THR A 283 -1.22 -26.94 -13.18
N ALA A 284 -1.67 -27.82 -14.09
CA ALA A 284 -2.64 -27.46 -15.12
C ALA A 284 -4.01 -27.07 -14.52
N ALA A 285 -4.47 -27.80 -13.50
CA ALA A 285 -5.71 -27.50 -12.79
C ALA A 285 -5.63 -26.15 -12.05
N LEU A 286 -4.50 -25.83 -11.40
CA LEU A 286 -4.27 -24.53 -10.77
C LEU A 286 -4.28 -23.39 -11.80
N ARG A 287 -3.63 -23.56 -12.95
CA ARG A 287 -3.62 -22.57 -14.01
C ARG A 287 -5.05 -22.26 -14.49
N ALA A 288 -5.87 -23.30 -14.70
CA ALA A 288 -7.26 -23.15 -15.08
C ALA A 288 -8.15 -22.52 -13.99
N LEU A 289 -7.87 -22.80 -12.72
CA LEU A 289 -8.60 -22.20 -11.60
C LEU A 289 -8.30 -20.71 -11.44
N LEU A 290 -7.01 -20.34 -11.53
CA LEU A 290 -6.53 -19.02 -11.13
C LEU A 290 -6.70 -17.95 -12.20
N PHE A 291 -6.78 -18.34 -13.48
CA PHE A 291 -6.79 -17.39 -14.59
C PHE A 291 -7.97 -17.60 -15.53
N ASP A 292 -8.50 -16.49 -16.02
CA ASP A 292 -9.46 -16.42 -17.12
C ASP A 292 -8.80 -15.62 -18.25
N GLY A 293 -8.34 -16.32 -19.30
CA GLY A 293 -7.43 -15.73 -20.28
C GLY A 293 -6.13 -15.25 -19.62
N ASP A 294 -5.82 -13.98 -19.74
CA ASP A 294 -4.66 -13.32 -19.15
C ASP A 294 -4.94 -12.63 -17.81
N HIS A 295 -6.15 -12.81 -17.26
CA HIS A 295 -6.57 -12.16 -16.03
C HIS A 295 -6.59 -13.11 -14.83
N PHE A 296 -5.95 -12.68 -13.72
CA PHE A 296 -6.08 -13.37 -12.44
C PHE A 296 -7.50 -13.22 -11.90
N ARG A 297 -8.11 -14.32 -11.50
CA ARG A 297 -9.50 -14.36 -11.01
C ARG A 297 -9.62 -13.74 -9.62
N ALA A 298 -10.41 -12.68 -9.51
CA ALA A 298 -10.60 -11.92 -8.28
C ALA A 298 -11.17 -12.75 -7.11
N ASP A 299 -11.96 -13.78 -7.39
CA ASP A 299 -12.53 -14.70 -6.41
C ASP A 299 -11.51 -15.65 -5.76
N GLN A 300 -10.28 -15.69 -6.29
CA GLN A 300 -9.16 -16.48 -5.75
C GLN A 300 -8.18 -15.63 -4.90
N VAL A 301 -8.37 -14.31 -4.84
CA VAL A 301 -7.52 -13.41 -4.03
C VAL A 301 -7.63 -13.77 -2.56
N GLY A 302 -6.48 -13.93 -1.89
CA GLY A 302 -6.39 -14.14 -0.44
C GLY A 302 -6.97 -15.46 0.08
N ARG A 303 -7.29 -16.42 -0.82
CA ARG A 303 -7.67 -17.79 -0.44
C ARG A 303 -6.45 -18.54 0.08
N ASP A 304 -6.63 -19.43 1.04
CA ASP A 304 -5.56 -20.29 1.53
C ASP A 304 -5.23 -21.45 0.54
N ALA A 305 -4.05 -22.06 0.71
CA ALA A 305 -3.56 -23.10 -0.18
C ALA A 305 -4.45 -24.35 -0.24
N MET A 306 -5.06 -24.74 0.88
CA MET A 306 -5.92 -25.93 0.94
C MET A 306 -7.24 -25.70 0.21
N THR A 307 -7.83 -24.53 0.39
CA THR A 307 -9.05 -24.09 -0.33
C THR A 307 -8.80 -24.05 -1.84
N LEU A 308 -7.65 -23.51 -2.28
CA LEU A 308 -7.27 -23.47 -3.70
C LEU A 308 -7.07 -24.88 -4.28
N ALA A 309 -6.38 -25.77 -3.57
CA ALA A 309 -6.19 -27.14 -4.00
C ALA A 309 -7.53 -27.88 -4.17
N GLN A 310 -8.42 -27.74 -3.19
CA GLN A 310 -9.75 -28.34 -3.25
C GLN A 310 -10.58 -27.78 -4.42
N ALA A 311 -10.55 -26.47 -4.66
CA ALA A 311 -11.24 -25.82 -5.78
C ALA A 311 -10.66 -26.25 -7.13
N ALA A 312 -9.35 -26.52 -7.20
CA ALA A 312 -8.69 -27.09 -8.38
C ALA A 312 -8.90 -28.60 -8.56
N GLY A 313 -9.59 -29.26 -7.63
CA GLY A 313 -9.97 -30.69 -7.74
C GLY A 313 -8.92 -31.67 -7.23
N PHE A 314 -7.92 -31.24 -6.45
CA PHE A 314 -6.94 -32.15 -5.87
C PHE A 314 -6.78 -31.95 -4.34
N ARG A 315 -6.11 -32.92 -3.70
CA ARG A 315 -5.91 -32.92 -2.25
C ARG A 315 -4.44 -32.71 -1.92
N VAL A 316 -4.19 -31.96 -0.87
CA VAL A 316 -2.84 -31.71 -0.34
C VAL A 316 -2.73 -32.16 1.12
N PRO A 317 -1.53 -32.41 1.64
CA PRO A 317 -1.33 -32.73 3.05
C PRO A 317 -1.93 -31.65 3.97
N PRO A 318 -2.47 -32.04 5.14
CA PRO A 318 -2.86 -31.06 6.17
C PRO A 318 -1.69 -30.14 6.50
N LYS A 319 -1.97 -28.85 6.75
CA LYS A 319 -0.96 -27.80 7.01
C LYS A 319 -0.12 -27.37 5.79
N THR A 320 -0.54 -27.70 4.56
CA THR A 320 0.06 -27.08 3.38
C THR A 320 -0.18 -25.58 3.41
N LEU A 321 0.92 -24.81 3.34
CA LEU A 321 0.92 -23.37 3.41
C LEU A 321 0.99 -22.73 2.01
N VAL A 322 1.72 -23.35 1.08
CA VAL A 322 1.98 -22.84 -0.27
C VAL A 322 1.89 -23.97 -1.30
N LEU A 323 1.22 -23.72 -2.40
CA LEU A 323 1.24 -24.59 -3.59
C LEU A 323 2.38 -24.11 -4.50
N VAL A 324 3.37 -24.97 -4.71
CA VAL A 324 4.53 -24.67 -5.55
C VAL A 324 4.33 -25.33 -6.90
N ALA A 325 4.13 -24.51 -7.93
CA ALA A 325 3.76 -24.95 -9.28
C ALA A 325 4.97 -24.85 -10.23
N PRO A 326 5.61 -25.98 -10.57
CA PRO A 326 6.70 -25.99 -11.54
C PRO A 326 6.22 -25.66 -12.96
N PHE A 327 7.04 -24.90 -13.70
CA PHE A 327 6.90 -24.67 -15.14
C PHE A 327 8.25 -24.42 -15.79
N ASP A 328 8.34 -24.56 -17.13
CA ASP A 328 9.64 -24.65 -17.81
C ASP A 328 10.20 -23.30 -18.25
N LEU A 329 9.36 -22.36 -18.66
CA LEU A 329 9.81 -21.13 -19.32
C LEU A 329 9.02 -19.90 -18.86
N VAL A 330 9.73 -18.82 -18.53
CA VAL A 330 9.13 -17.51 -18.22
C VAL A 330 8.84 -16.76 -19.51
N VAL A 331 7.58 -16.81 -19.93
CA VAL A 331 7.04 -16.08 -21.08
C VAL A 331 5.68 -15.47 -20.71
N PRO A 332 5.20 -14.43 -21.42
CA PRO A 332 3.91 -13.80 -21.11
C PRO A 332 2.71 -14.78 -21.18
N GLU A 333 2.79 -15.82 -21.99
CA GLU A 333 1.76 -16.85 -22.16
C GLU A 333 1.70 -17.85 -21.00
N GLU A 334 2.76 -17.93 -20.19
CA GLU A 334 2.76 -18.76 -18.98
C GLU A 334 2.14 -17.99 -17.80
N MET A 335 0.88 -18.27 -17.53
CA MET A 335 0.11 -17.53 -16.52
C MET A 335 0.67 -17.69 -15.11
N LEU A 336 1.37 -18.79 -14.80
CA LEU A 336 2.03 -18.97 -13.50
C LEU A 336 3.28 -18.06 -13.33
N ALA A 337 3.75 -17.41 -14.39
CA ALA A 337 4.78 -16.37 -14.32
C ALA A 337 4.24 -14.98 -13.95
N HIS A 338 2.91 -14.81 -13.89
CA HIS A 338 2.24 -13.56 -13.51
C HIS A 338 2.05 -13.43 -12.00
N GLU A 339 1.71 -12.22 -11.53
CA GLU A 339 1.38 -11.97 -10.14
C GLU A 339 0.18 -12.83 -9.70
N LYS A 340 0.33 -13.44 -8.53
CA LYS A 340 -0.71 -14.26 -7.90
C LYS A 340 -0.90 -13.80 -6.45
N LEU A 341 -2.02 -13.11 -6.20
CA LEU A 341 -2.40 -12.64 -4.86
C LEU A 341 -3.04 -13.77 -4.04
N CYS A 342 -2.39 -14.94 -4.04
CA CYS A 342 -2.75 -16.14 -3.29
C CYS A 342 -1.49 -17.00 -3.07
N PRO A 343 -1.48 -17.98 -2.15
CA PRO A 343 -0.30 -18.77 -1.81
C PRO A 343 0.04 -19.84 -2.87
N VAL A 344 0.14 -19.40 -4.13
CA VAL A 344 0.65 -20.20 -5.26
C VAL A 344 1.95 -19.59 -5.78
N LEU A 345 3.04 -20.35 -5.68
CA LEU A 345 4.39 -19.95 -6.06
C LEU A 345 4.81 -20.68 -7.34
N GLY A 346 5.12 -19.93 -8.40
CA GLY A 346 5.74 -20.51 -9.58
C GLY A 346 7.16 -20.98 -9.28
N LEU A 347 7.61 -22.08 -9.88
CA LEU A 347 8.98 -22.60 -9.73
C LEU A 347 9.59 -22.86 -11.10
N VAL A 348 10.75 -22.26 -11.34
CA VAL A 348 11.53 -22.44 -12.57
C VAL A 348 12.95 -22.90 -12.21
N ARG A 349 13.44 -23.92 -12.90
CA ARG A 349 14.82 -24.39 -12.81
C ARG A 349 15.69 -23.75 -13.88
N VAL A 350 16.89 -23.36 -13.53
CA VAL A 350 17.84 -22.71 -14.43
C VAL A 350 19.23 -23.32 -14.32
N PRO A 351 20.02 -23.40 -15.41
CA PRO A 351 21.34 -24.01 -15.38
C PRO A 351 22.35 -23.28 -14.48
N THR A 352 22.25 -21.96 -14.37
CA THR A 352 23.23 -21.11 -13.64
C THR A 352 22.54 -19.87 -13.06
N ALA A 353 23.16 -19.20 -12.07
CA ALA A 353 22.71 -17.93 -11.53
C ALA A 353 22.54 -16.85 -12.62
N ALA A 354 23.42 -16.78 -13.60
CA ALA A 354 23.30 -15.84 -14.72
C ALA A 354 22.01 -16.06 -15.53
N ARG A 355 21.64 -17.31 -15.79
CA ARG A 355 20.35 -17.64 -16.41
C ARG A 355 19.18 -17.36 -15.48
N GLY A 356 19.38 -17.48 -14.16
CA GLY A 356 18.41 -17.06 -13.16
C GLY A 356 18.13 -15.55 -13.18
N ILE A 357 19.17 -14.76 -13.36
CA ILE A 357 19.03 -13.30 -13.57
C ILE A 357 18.23 -13.00 -14.84
N ASP A 358 18.48 -13.71 -15.95
CA ASP A 358 17.70 -13.52 -17.19
C ASP A 358 16.23 -13.92 -17.01
N ALA A 359 15.94 -15.00 -16.29
CA ALA A 359 14.59 -15.41 -15.95
C ALA A 359 13.88 -14.37 -15.05
N ALA A 360 14.57 -13.82 -14.05
CA ALA A 360 14.03 -12.74 -13.20
C ALA A 360 13.68 -11.48 -14.01
N LYS A 361 14.54 -11.10 -14.96
CA LYS A 361 14.26 -10.02 -15.91
C LYS A 361 13.04 -10.32 -16.79
N ALA A 362 12.85 -11.58 -17.17
CA ALA A 362 11.67 -11.99 -17.95
C ALA A 362 10.37 -11.88 -17.12
N VAL A 363 10.37 -12.32 -15.85
CA VAL A 363 9.23 -12.11 -14.92
C VAL A 363 8.88 -10.62 -14.82
N LEU A 364 9.87 -9.75 -14.64
CA LEU A 364 9.67 -8.31 -14.49
C LEU A 364 9.27 -7.59 -15.80
N ARG A 365 9.47 -8.20 -16.96
CA ARG A 365 8.93 -7.70 -18.23
C ARG A 365 7.42 -7.96 -18.37
N ILE A 366 6.92 -9.01 -17.73
CA ILE A 366 5.48 -9.29 -17.67
C ILE A 366 4.78 -8.23 -16.81
N ALA A 367 5.23 -8.05 -15.56
CA ALA A 367 4.75 -7.04 -14.62
C ALA A 367 5.78 -6.79 -13.52
N GLY A 368 5.54 -5.81 -12.65
CA GLY A 368 6.34 -5.59 -11.43
C GLY A 368 7.59 -4.72 -11.62
N ALA A 369 7.80 -4.10 -12.79
CA ALA A 369 8.91 -3.19 -13.00
C ALA A 369 8.91 -2.05 -11.96
N GLY A 370 10.07 -1.80 -11.34
CA GLY A 370 10.25 -0.81 -10.27
C GLY A 370 9.78 -1.29 -8.89
N HIS A 371 9.10 -2.45 -8.79
CA HIS A 371 8.56 -2.92 -7.51
C HIS A 371 9.65 -3.59 -6.66
N SER A 372 9.74 -4.89 -6.62
CA SER A 372 10.61 -5.65 -5.72
C SER A 372 11.14 -6.93 -6.38
N ALA A 373 12.27 -7.41 -5.91
CA ALA A 373 12.82 -8.74 -6.16
C ALA A 373 13.49 -9.26 -4.89
N ALA A 374 13.73 -10.56 -4.83
CA ALA A 374 14.51 -11.17 -3.74
C ALA A 374 15.58 -12.10 -4.27
N ILE A 375 16.61 -12.30 -3.47
CA ILE A 375 17.68 -13.26 -3.75
C ILE A 375 18.12 -13.94 -2.45
N HIS A 376 18.31 -15.25 -2.52
CA HIS A 376 18.97 -16.03 -1.48
C HIS A 376 20.31 -16.50 -2.02
N SER A 377 21.38 -15.94 -1.48
CA SER A 377 22.76 -16.15 -1.93
C SER A 377 23.73 -15.71 -0.84
N GLU A 378 24.87 -16.38 -0.75
CA GLU A 378 26.02 -15.96 0.05
C GLU A 378 27.15 -15.37 -0.83
N ASN A 379 26.93 -15.30 -2.16
CA ASN A 379 27.89 -14.74 -3.10
C ASN A 379 27.62 -13.26 -3.37
N PRO A 380 28.45 -12.31 -2.86
CA PRO A 380 28.21 -10.88 -3.04
C PRO A 380 28.26 -10.43 -4.50
N GLN A 381 29.03 -11.12 -5.37
CA GLN A 381 29.05 -10.79 -6.80
C GLN A 381 27.70 -11.14 -7.45
N THR A 382 27.16 -12.33 -7.18
CA THR A 382 25.83 -12.72 -7.70
C THR A 382 24.74 -11.78 -7.21
N ILE A 383 24.78 -11.37 -5.92
CA ILE A 383 23.84 -10.39 -5.35
C ILE A 383 23.93 -9.06 -6.11
N MET A 384 25.15 -8.57 -6.35
CA MET A 384 25.37 -7.30 -7.05
C MET A 384 24.92 -7.38 -8.51
N ASP A 385 25.26 -8.46 -9.22
CA ASP A 385 24.89 -8.69 -10.63
C ASP A 385 23.36 -8.79 -10.76
N PHE A 386 22.70 -9.49 -9.83
CA PHE A 386 21.25 -9.57 -9.78
C PHE A 386 20.64 -8.19 -9.59
N ALA A 387 21.07 -7.46 -8.56
CA ALA A 387 20.52 -6.15 -8.21
C ALA A 387 20.74 -5.11 -9.35
N ALA A 388 21.87 -5.16 -10.04
CA ALA A 388 22.16 -4.28 -11.17
C ALA A 388 21.35 -4.61 -12.43
N ALA A 389 21.00 -5.89 -12.62
CA ALA A 389 20.33 -6.36 -13.84
C ALA A 389 18.80 -6.25 -13.78
N VAL A 390 18.19 -6.48 -12.60
CA VAL A 390 16.74 -6.46 -12.44
C VAL A 390 16.22 -5.02 -12.35
N ARG A 391 15.14 -4.74 -13.07
CA ARG A 391 14.55 -3.39 -13.10
C ARG A 391 13.59 -3.16 -11.94
N VAL A 392 14.08 -3.31 -10.72
CA VAL A 392 13.34 -3.01 -9.47
C VAL A 392 14.12 -2.01 -8.62
N LEU A 393 13.50 -1.49 -7.58
CA LEU A 393 14.11 -0.50 -6.69
C LEU A 393 14.35 -1.05 -5.28
N ARG A 394 13.98 -2.29 -5.03
CA ARG A 394 14.19 -3.04 -3.77
C ARG A 394 14.60 -4.47 -4.10
N VAL A 395 15.74 -4.88 -3.57
CA VAL A 395 16.22 -6.26 -3.62
C VAL A 395 16.38 -6.74 -2.19
N SER A 396 15.53 -7.68 -1.79
CA SER A 396 15.59 -8.32 -0.48
C SER A 396 16.60 -9.47 -0.52
N VAL A 397 17.62 -9.42 0.33
CA VAL A 397 18.68 -10.44 0.37
C VAL A 397 18.53 -11.30 1.59
N ASN A 398 18.44 -12.62 1.41
CA ASN A 398 18.33 -13.60 2.49
C ASN A 398 17.20 -13.32 3.50
N VAL A 399 16.08 -12.77 3.03
CA VAL A 399 14.85 -12.47 3.78
C VAL A 399 13.63 -12.69 2.88
N GLY A 400 12.47 -12.94 3.46
CA GLY A 400 11.21 -13.02 2.72
C GLY A 400 10.83 -11.67 2.11
N SER A 401 10.36 -11.65 0.87
CA SER A 401 10.09 -10.40 0.16
C SER A 401 8.86 -9.65 0.71
N SER A 402 7.84 -10.37 1.22
CA SER A 402 6.61 -9.75 1.73
C SER A 402 6.87 -8.68 2.78
N LEU A 403 7.61 -9.02 3.83
CA LEU A 403 7.94 -8.12 4.92
C LEU A 403 9.28 -7.40 4.70
N GLY A 404 10.20 -8.01 3.95
CA GLY A 404 11.50 -7.41 3.63
C GLY A 404 11.38 -6.16 2.77
N SER A 405 10.64 -6.24 1.66
CA SER A 405 10.48 -5.11 0.74
C SER A 405 9.59 -4.00 1.31
N SER A 406 8.68 -4.32 2.23
CA SER A 406 7.89 -3.31 2.95
C SER A 406 8.64 -2.65 4.11
N GLY A 407 9.90 -3.03 4.36
CA GLY A 407 10.74 -2.43 5.40
C GLY A 407 10.45 -2.91 6.83
N ILE A 408 9.66 -3.98 6.99
CA ILE A 408 9.34 -4.52 8.33
C ILE A 408 10.46 -5.44 8.84
N GLU A 409 11.11 -6.20 7.94
CA GLU A 409 12.20 -7.14 8.26
C GLU A 409 13.55 -6.73 7.65
N THR A 410 13.69 -5.52 7.14
CA THR A 410 14.93 -4.97 6.58
C THR A 410 15.16 -3.55 7.08
N ASN A 411 16.29 -2.95 6.68
CA ASN A 411 16.61 -1.55 6.97
C ASN A 411 15.98 -0.55 5.96
N LEU A 412 15.06 -1.00 5.12
CA LEU A 412 14.25 -0.10 4.30
C LEU A 412 13.22 0.62 5.16
N ALA A 413 12.78 1.78 4.71
CA ALA A 413 11.70 2.50 5.37
C ALA A 413 10.41 1.66 5.41
N PRO A 414 9.77 1.45 6.58
CA PRO A 414 8.51 0.75 6.68
C PRO A 414 7.40 1.49 5.94
N THR A 415 6.66 0.78 5.08
CA THR A 415 5.60 1.40 4.29
C THR A 415 4.52 0.42 3.85
N MET A 416 3.31 0.93 3.61
CA MET A 416 2.26 0.28 2.83
C MET A 416 2.07 0.93 1.44
N THR A 417 3.02 1.77 1.02
CA THR A 417 3.00 2.45 -0.28
C THR A 417 4.38 2.34 -0.93
N ILE A 418 4.54 1.34 -1.78
CA ILE A 418 5.80 0.97 -2.43
C ILE A 418 5.97 1.79 -3.71
N GLY A 419 6.79 2.84 -3.70
CA GLY A 419 7.07 3.61 -4.90
C GLY A 419 7.81 2.79 -5.95
N THR A 420 7.33 2.78 -7.19
CA THR A 420 7.90 1.97 -8.28
C THR A 420 8.80 2.78 -9.23
N GLY A 421 8.97 4.07 -8.97
CA GLY A 421 9.83 4.98 -9.71
C GLY A 421 9.55 5.00 -11.21
N PHE A 422 10.48 5.52 -11.97
CA PHE A 422 10.32 5.65 -13.41
C PHE A 422 10.21 4.30 -14.13
N PHE A 423 10.76 3.23 -13.56
CA PHE A 423 10.59 1.88 -14.11
C PHE A 423 9.14 1.43 -14.09
N GLY A 424 8.40 1.74 -13.01
CA GLY A 424 6.98 1.44 -12.84
C GLY A 424 6.06 2.60 -13.21
N ARG A 425 6.57 3.64 -13.88
CA ARG A 425 5.83 4.85 -14.27
C ARG A 425 5.22 5.58 -13.06
N SER A 426 5.98 5.62 -11.95
CA SER A 426 5.61 6.31 -10.71
C SER A 426 6.55 7.49 -10.45
N SER A 427 6.06 8.51 -9.76
CA SER A 427 6.83 9.70 -9.38
C SER A 427 7.76 9.49 -8.19
N LEU A 428 7.59 8.38 -7.43
CA LEU A 428 8.42 8.04 -6.28
C LEU A 428 9.13 6.70 -6.50
N GLY A 429 10.45 6.68 -6.32
CA GLY A 429 11.32 5.50 -6.52
C GLY A 429 11.71 4.77 -5.24
N GLU A 430 11.21 5.17 -4.09
CA GLU A 430 11.51 4.56 -2.79
C GLU A 430 10.22 4.23 -2.01
N ASN A 431 10.36 3.60 -0.86
CA ASN A 431 9.25 3.42 0.06
C ASN A 431 8.73 4.79 0.49
N LEU A 432 7.42 4.99 0.46
CA LEU A 432 6.84 6.25 0.91
C LEU A 432 7.14 6.43 2.41
N GLU A 433 7.66 7.61 2.73
CA GLU A 433 7.95 8.05 4.10
C GLU A 433 7.24 9.38 4.36
N PRO A 434 7.08 9.81 5.62
CA PRO A 434 6.51 11.13 5.93
C PRO A 434 7.21 12.29 5.20
N LYS A 435 8.53 12.25 5.06
CA LYS A 435 9.33 13.29 4.36
C LYS A 435 8.87 13.59 2.92
N HIS A 436 8.21 12.64 2.25
CA HIS A 436 7.73 12.83 0.88
C HIS A 436 6.43 13.65 0.78
N LEU A 437 5.82 13.97 1.94
CA LEU A 437 4.61 14.78 2.02
C LEU A 437 4.89 16.22 2.46
N ILE A 438 6.16 16.63 2.42
CA ILE A 438 6.59 18.01 2.68
C ILE A 438 7.38 18.57 1.50
N ASN A 439 7.28 19.89 1.31
CA ASN A 439 8.18 20.65 0.47
C ASN A 439 9.17 21.41 1.36
N LEU A 440 10.37 21.64 0.86
CA LEU A 440 11.37 22.42 1.57
C LEU A 440 11.47 23.81 0.93
N ALA A 441 10.97 24.84 1.62
CA ALA A 441 11.29 26.21 1.28
C ALA A 441 12.72 26.51 1.77
N ARG A 442 13.52 27.18 0.95
CA ARG A 442 14.93 27.44 1.25
C ARG A 442 15.23 28.93 1.33
N ILE A 443 15.77 29.37 2.48
CA ILE A 443 16.45 30.66 2.59
C ILE A 443 17.90 30.40 2.16
N ALA A 444 18.33 31.04 1.09
CA ALA A 444 19.67 30.85 0.52
C ALA A 444 20.47 32.14 0.63
N TYR A 445 21.59 32.07 1.29
CA TYR A 445 22.53 33.18 1.40
C TYR A 445 23.57 33.17 0.27
N ASN A 446 24.20 34.34 0.05
CA ASN A 446 25.27 34.46 -0.92
C ASN A 446 26.40 33.46 -0.62
N SER A 447 26.90 32.80 -1.65
CA SER A 447 27.99 31.84 -1.55
C SER A 447 29.34 32.49 -1.25
N ASP A 448 29.51 33.81 -1.44
CA ASP A 448 30.69 34.57 -1.08
C ASP A 448 30.99 34.39 0.43
N SER A 449 32.22 33.98 0.76
CA SER A 449 32.65 33.74 2.14
C SER A 449 32.67 35.01 2.99
N SER A 450 32.78 36.22 2.37
CA SER A 450 32.74 37.49 3.07
C SER A 450 31.33 37.88 3.56
N VAL A 451 30.29 37.30 2.97
CA VAL A 451 28.90 37.52 3.40
C VAL A 451 28.55 36.55 4.51
N ILE A 452 28.33 37.08 5.70
CA ILE A 452 28.00 36.25 6.90
C ILE A 452 26.51 35.97 6.92
N MET A 453 26.13 34.68 7.07
CA MET A 453 24.78 34.29 7.37
C MET A 453 24.49 34.52 8.87
N PRO A 454 23.40 35.21 9.26
CA PRO A 454 23.00 35.35 10.65
C PRO A 454 22.71 34.00 11.30
N ASN A 455 22.74 33.97 12.62
CA ASN A 455 22.37 32.77 13.39
C ASN A 455 20.84 32.60 13.36
N PHE A 456 20.37 31.48 12.81
CA PHE A 456 18.96 31.09 12.80
C PHE A 456 18.63 30.00 13.84
N ALA A 457 19.58 29.60 14.68
CA ALA A 457 19.33 28.57 15.69
C ALA A 457 18.22 29.01 16.65
N GLY A 458 17.26 28.13 16.89
CA GLY A 458 16.13 28.39 17.77
C GLY A 458 15.06 29.35 17.25
N ILE A 459 15.18 29.81 15.99
CA ILE A 459 14.12 30.60 15.35
C ILE A 459 13.13 29.65 14.69
N ASP A 460 11.92 29.58 15.25
CA ASP A 460 10.81 28.77 14.72
C ASP A 460 9.63 29.69 14.38
N PRO A 461 9.14 29.68 13.12
CA PRO A 461 7.97 30.45 12.73
C PRO A 461 6.64 29.77 13.13
N TRP A 462 6.70 28.56 13.67
CA TRP A 462 5.52 27.80 14.06
C TRP A 462 5.23 27.93 15.54
N SER A 463 3.97 27.72 15.94
CA SER A 463 3.57 27.84 17.35
C SER A 463 2.43 26.87 17.70
N ALA A 464 2.33 26.53 18.97
CA ALA A 464 1.14 25.86 19.47
C ALA A 464 -0.10 26.72 19.22
N PRO A 465 -1.25 26.11 18.86
CA PRO A 465 -2.50 26.86 18.69
C PRO A 465 -2.90 27.54 20.01
N ALA A 466 -3.37 28.78 19.92
CA ALA A 466 -3.81 29.55 21.08
C ALA A 466 -5.10 29.03 21.73
N GLY A 467 -5.75 28.03 21.11
CA GLY A 467 -6.96 27.38 21.58
C GLY A 467 -7.45 26.36 20.55
N PRO A 468 -8.60 25.73 20.80
CA PRO A 468 -9.18 24.80 19.83
C PRO A 468 -9.45 25.52 18.52
N VAL A 469 -9.05 24.92 17.40
CA VAL A 469 -9.39 25.42 16.07
C VAL A 469 -10.92 25.34 15.93
N PRO A 470 -11.62 26.42 15.53
CA PRO A 470 -13.06 26.38 15.31
C PRO A 470 -13.40 25.27 14.32
N ALA A 471 -14.50 24.57 14.56
CA ALA A 471 -15.02 23.63 13.59
C ALA A 471 -15.33 24.37 12.28
N TYR A 472 -15.14 23.69 11.15
CA TYR A 472 -15.51 24.26 9.85
C TYR A 472 -17.00 24.65 9.86
N PRO A 473 -17.36 25.88 9.51
CA PRO A 473 -18.75 26.33 9.53
C PRO A 473 -19.55 25.58 8.44
N VAL A 474 -20.33 24.60 8.88
CA VAL A 474 -21.24 23.88 7.98
C VAL A 474 -22.49 24.73 7.83
N PRO A 475 -22.90 25.14 6.61
CA PRO A 475 -24.18 25.82 6.40
C PRO A 475 -25.34 24.96 6.95
N SER A 476 -26.30 25.57 7.64
CA SER A 476 -27.44 24.85 8.26
C SER A 476 -28.20 23.94 7.29
N ASN A 477 -28.23 24.27 6.01
CA ASN A 477 -28.86 23.49 4.94
C ASN A 477 -28.10 22.24 4.54
N ALA A 478 -26.80 22.11 4.89
CA ALA A 478 -26.01 20.91 4.63
C ALA A 478 -26.17 19.86 5.75
N MET A 479 -26.68 20.24 6.92
CA MET A 479 -27.01 19.32 8.01
C MET A 479 -28.26 18.47 7.72
N GLU A 480 -29.17 18.95 6.86
CA GLU A 480 -30.36 18.18 6.46
C GLU A 480 -30.04 17.07 5.43
N ALA A 481 -28.90 17.13 4.77
CA ALA A 481 -28.44 16.07 3.85
C ALA A 481 -27.75 14.88 4.57
N GLY A 482 -27.48 15.00 5.85
CA GLY A 482 -26.98 13.94 6.73
C GLY A 482 -28.05 13.55 7.74
N ALA A 483 -28.95 12.65 7.35
CA ALA A 483 -29.96 12.13 8.27
C ALA A 483 -29.30 11.50 9.50
N PRO A 484 -29.87 11.71 10.72
CA PRO A 484 -29.33 11.11 11.93
C PRO A 484 -29.37 9.59 11.84
N HIS A 485 -28.31 8.95 12.33
CA HIS A 485 -28.23 7.52 12.55
C HIS A 485 -29.52 6.99 13.22
N ARG A 486 -30.34 6.31 12.44
CA ARG A 486 -31.30 5.37 13.02
C ARG A 486 -30.50 4.09 13.37
N PRO A 487 -30.70 3.50 14.54
CA PRO A 487 -30.15 2.18 14.82
C PRO A 487 -30.61 1.22 13.72
N ARG A 488 -29.69 0.53 13.09
CA ARG A 488 -30.00 -0.47 12.07
C ARG A 488 -30.70 -1.64 12.72
N ASP A 489 -31.86 -1.97 12.16
CA ASP A 489 -32.50 -3.25 12.33
C ASP A 489 -31.59 -4.33 11.73
N THR A 490 -31.14 -5.26 12.55
CA THR A 490 -30.21 -6.33 12.18
C THR A 490 -30.98 -7.54 11.65
N SER A 491 -31.78 -7.36 10.61
CA SER A 491 -32.33 -8.49 9.86
C SER A 491 -31.50 -8.74 8.60
N PRO A 492 -30.97 -9.95 8.38
CA PRO A 492 -30.20 -10.27 7.18
C PRO A 492 -31.18 -10.45 6.02
N GLY A 493 -31.17 -9.54 5.06
CA GLY A 493 -32.08 -9.55 3.93
C GLY A 493 -31.40 -9.27 2.61
N HIS A 494 -31.74 -10.00 1.63
CA HIS A 494 -31.54 -10.06 0.18
C HIS A 494 -30.95 -8.84 -0.59
N GLU A 495 -31.07 -7.60 -0.11
CA GLU A 495 -30.52 -6.40 -0.77
C GLU A 495 -28.98 -6.34 -0.86
N THR A 496 -28.27 -7.03 0.02
CA THR A 496 -26.80 -7.00 0.02
C THR A 496 -26.18 -7.89 -1.05
N ASP A 497 -26.86 -8.94 -1.44
CA ASP A 497 -26.36 -9.87 -2.48
C ASP A 497 -26.65 -9.33 -3.88
N GLU A 498 -27.79 -8.69 -4.11
CA GLU A 498 -28.09 -8.00 -5.37
C GLU A 498 -27.13 -6.82 -5.61
N LEU A 499 -26.83 -6.01 -4.58
CA LEU A 499 -25.87 -4.92 -4.67
C LEU A 499 -24.43 -5.42 -4.92
N ARG A 500 -24.05 -6.54 -4.31
CA ARG A 500 -22.76 -7.20 -4.56
C ARG A 500 -22.65 -7.70 -6.01
N GLU A 501 -23.70 -8.30 -6.53
CA GLU A 501 -23.77 -8.77 -7.91
C GLU A 501 -23.77 -7.60 -8.92
N GLU A 502 -24.41 -6.49 -8.60
CA GLU A 502 -24.44 -5.30 -9.44
C GLU A 502 -23.10 -4.59 -9.49
N ILE A 503 -22.43 -4.43 -8.34
CA ILE A 503 -21.06 -3.89 -8.23
C ILE A 503 -20.07 -4.82 -8.97
N ARG A 504 -20.23 -6.13 -8.82
CA ARG A 504 -19.41 -7.12 -9.53
C ARG A 504 -19.59 -7.02 -11.05
N ARG A 505 -20.82 -6.84 -11.54
CA ARG A 505 -21.12 -6.61 -12.94
C ARG A 505 -20.50 -5.31 -13.45
N MET A 506 -20.63 -4.21 -12.72
CA MET A 506 -20.05 -2.92 -13.11
C MET A 506 -18.52 -2.97 -13.18
N VAL A 507 -17.85 -3.60 -12.23
CA VAL A 507 -16.39 -3.78 -12.24
C VAL A 507 -15.93 -4.63 -13.42
N ILE A 508 -16.66 -5.70 -13.75
CA ILE A 508 -16.38 -6.56 -14.90
C ILE A 508 -16.63 -5.82 -16.22
N GLU A 509 -17.67 -5.02 -16.31
CA GLU A 509 -18.01 -4.24 -17.50
C GLU A 509 -16.98 -3.12 -17.74
N GLU A 510 -16.55 -2.42 -16.71
CA GLU A 510 -15.47 -1.41 -16.78
C GLU A 510 -14.12 -2.05 -17.17
N LEU A 511 -13.80 -3.20 -16.62
CA LEU A 511 -12.60 -3.95 -17.01
C LEU A 511 -12.67 -4.37 -18.50
N ARG A 512 -13.84 -4.77 -19.00
CA ARG A 512 -14.05 -5.11 -20.41
C ARG A 512 -13.96 -3.89 -21.35
N GLN A 513 -14.41 -2.72 -20.93
CA GLN A 513 -14.30 -1.49 -21.73
C GLN A 513 -12.86 -0.98 -21.82
N ILE A 514 -12.08 -1.14 -20.75
CA ILE A 514 -10.66 -0.76 -20.71
C ILE A 514 -9.81 -1.68 -21.61
N ILE A 515 -10.25 -2.92 -21.85
CA ILE A 515 -9.55 -3.91 -22.69
C ILE A 515 -9.82 -3.68 -24.19
N LYS A 516 -10.92 -3.01 -24.54
CA LYS A 516 -11.30 -2.76 -25.94
C LYS A 516 -10.79 -1.43 -26.51
N GLY A 517 -10.17 -0.58 -25.72
CA GLY A 517 -9.49 0.66 -26.10
C GLY A 517 -8.00 0.57 -25.83
#